data_e94ed34a454828a8db7e179acb498fc9
#
_entry.id   e94ed34a454828a8db7e179acb498fc9
#
_cell.length_a   1.000
_cell.length_b   1.000
_cell.length_c   1.000
_cell.angle_alpha   90.00
_cell.angle_beta   90.00
_cell.angle_gamma   90.00
#
_symmetry.space_group_name_H-M   'P 1'
#
loop_
_entity.id
_entity.type
_entity.pdbx_description
1 polymer ?
#
loop_
_entity_poly.entity_id
_entity_poly.type
_entity_poly.pdbx_seq_one_letter_code
_entity_poly.pdbx_strand_id
1 'polypeptide(L)'
;MTDAKHTNVRLAYISGGFPVWALFVAQTQGLFEAHGVHCEVTHTGASTPQMQGLREGRFDVGLQLPDHVVRAGLHGSELCVLAAQSHAPDVALVAAPDIQALEQLKGHRIAVDGARSGY
;
A
#
# COMPACT_ATOMS: atom_id res chain seq x y z
N MET A 1 1.93 24.65 -30.70
CA MET A 1 1.46 24.01 -29.45
C MET A 1 2.15 22.67 -29.39
N THR A 2 3.16 22.54 -28.57
CA THR A 2 3.86 21.27 -28.33
C THR A 2 2.91 20.38 -27.55
N ASP A 3 2.52 19.28 -28.15
CA ASP A 3 1.77 18.19 -27.49
C ASP A 3 2.61 17.75 -26.29
N ALA A 4 2.19 18.14 -25.10
CA ALA A 4 2.86 17.70 -23.87
C ALA A 4 2.67 16.19 -23.77
N LYS A 5 3.73 15.43 -24.00
CA LYS A 5 3.73 13.98 -23.95
C LYS A 5 3.41 13.57 -22.50
N HIS A 6 2.16 13.21 -22.25
CA HIS A 6 1.73 12.71 -20.94
C HIS A 6 2.45 11.38 -20.63
N THR A 7 2.92 11.25 -19.41
CA THR A 7 3.46 9.97 -18.92
C THR A 7 2.30 9.12 -18.40
N ASN A 8 2.14 7.92 -18.98
CA ASN A 8 1.15 6.97 -18.47
C ASN A 8 1.72 6.22 -17.26
N VAL A 9 0.94 6.18 -16.19
CA VAL A 9 1.27 5.46 -14.94
C VAL A 9 0.10 4.57 -14.54
N ARG A 10 0.33 3.29 -14.39
CA ARG A 10 -0.63 2.31 -13.86
C ARG A 10 -0.38 2.13 -12.38
N LEU A 11 -1.28 2.67 -11.56
CA LEU A 11 -1.19 2.65 -10.11
C LEU A 11 -2.17 1.65 -9.52
N ALA A 12 -1.70 0.82 -8.60
CA ALA A 12 -2.53 -0.14 -7.88
C ALA A 12 -2.64 0.19 -6.39
N TYR A 13 -3.84 -0.01 -5.82
CA TYR A 13 -4.07 0.11 -4.37
C TYR A 13 -4.92 -1.06 -3.86
N ILE A 14 -4.85 -1.35 -2.55
CA ILE A 14 -5.48 -2.54 -1.95
C ILE A 14 -6.86 -2.25 -1.38
N SER A 15 -6.99 -1.20 -0.59
CA SER A 15 -8.25 -0.88 0.11
C SER A 15 -8.46 0.62 0.21
N GLY A 16 -9.73 1.04 0.25
CA GLY A 16 -10.10 2.42 0.56
C GLY A 16 -9.91 2.70 2.04
N GLY A 17 -9.08 3.69 2.37
CA GLY A 17 -8.83 4.13 3.73
C GLY A 17 -7.81 5.25 3.75
N PHE A 18 -7.38 5.66 4.93
CA PHE A 18 -6.43 6.77 5.08
C PHE A 18 -5.21 6.70 4.12
N PRO A 19 -4.58 5.54 3.89
CA PRO A 19 -3.42 5.47 3.00
C PRO A 19 -3.68 5.85 1.54
N VAL A 20 -4.93 5.87 1.10
CA VAL A 20 -5.28 6.20 -0.31
C VAL A 20 -5.98 7.55 -0.47
N TRP A 21 -6.18 8.31 0.60
CA TRP A 21 -6.84 9.62 0.50
C TRP A 21 -6.08 10.58 -0.41
N ALA A 22 -4.75 10.63 -0.31
CA ALA A 22 -3.94 11.47 -1.19
C ALA A 22 -4.15 11.12 -2.67
N LEU A 23 -4.28 9.83 -3.01
CA LEU A 23 -4.59 9.37 -4.36
C LEU A 23 -5.94 9.90 -4.84
N PHE A 24 -7.00 9.74 -4.03
CA PHE A 24 -8.33 10.20 -4.41
C PHE A 24 -8.43 11.73 -4.50
N VAL A 25 -7.73 12.45 -3.63
CA VAL A 25 -7.61 13.91 -3.73
C VAL A 25 -6.91 14.29 -5.03
N ALA A 26 -5.80 13.63 -5.36
CA ALA A 26 -5.06 13.90 -6.59
C ALA A 26 -5.92 13.66 -7.84
N GLN A 27 -6.72 12.58 -7.87
CA GLN A 27 -7.65 12.30 -8.96
C GLN A 27 -8.75 13.36 -9.06
N THR A 28 -9.42 13.66 -7.94
CA THR A 28 -10.58 14.57 -7.94
C THR A 28 -10.21 16.03 -8.21
N GLN A 29 -8.98 16.41 -7.88
CA GLN A 29 -8.45 17.77 -8.13
C GLN A 29 -7.68 17.88 -9.45
N GLY A 30 -7.61 16.83 -10.27
CA GLY A 30 -6.89 16.84 -11.55
C GLY A 30 -5.39 17.06 -11.43
N LEU A 31 -4.78 16.65 -10.27
CA LEU A 31 -3.37 16.91 -10.02
C LEU A 31 -2.45 16.07 -10.91
N PHE A 32 -2.87 14.89 -11.32
CA PHE A 32 -2.08 14.06 -12.23
C PHE A 32 -1.95 14.75 -13.59
N GLU A 33 -3.05 15.19 -14.17
CA GLU A 33 -3.09 15.89 -15.45
C GLU A 33 -2.32 17.22 -15.38
N ALA A 34 -2.46 17.97 -14.28
CA ALA A 34 -1.73 19.20 -14.05
C ALA A 34 -0.21 19.01 -14.05
N HIS A 35 0.25 17.80 -13.71
CA HIS A 35 1.67 17.41 -13.75
C HIS A 35 2.06 16.58 -14.98
N GLY A 36 1.22 16.51 -16.00
CA GLY A 36 1.50 15.78 -17.24
C GLY A 36 1.50 14.26 -17.07
N VAL A 37 0.76 13.74 -16.10
CA VAL A 37 0.61 12.31 -15.84
C VAL A 37 -0.81 11.88 -16.18
N HIS A 38 -0.94 10.81 -16.97
CA HIS A 38 -2.18 10.07 -17.10
C HIS A 38 -2.13 8.85 -16.19
N CYS A 39 -2.93 8.87 -15.11
CA CYS A 39 -2.87 7.85 -14.06
C CYS A 39 -4.07 6.89 -14.14
N GLU A 40 -3.82 5.65 -14.53
CA GLU A 40 -4.79 4.56 -14.48
C GLU A 40 -4.73 3.90 -13.10
N VAL A 41 -5.85 3.94 -12.36
CA VAL A 41 -5.90 3.45 -10.98
C VAL A 41 -6.70 2.15 -10.89
N THR A 42 -6.09 1.12 -10.32
CA THR A 42 -6.68 -0.21 -10.15
C THR A 42 -6.80 -0.58 -8.67
N HIS A 43 -8.00 -0.97 -8.24
CA HIS A 43 -8.22 -1.59 -6.93
C HIS A 43 -7.99 -3.09 -7.00
N THR A 44 -7.02 -3.61 -6.25
CA THR A 44 -6.64 -5.03 -6.28
C THR A 44 -7.30 -5.86 -5.17
N GLY A 45 -7.83 -5.22 -4.14
CA GLY A 45 -8.51 -5.87 -3.01
C GLY A 45 -7.61 -6.67 -2.07
N ALA A 46 -6.37 -6.98 -2.48
CA ALA A 46 -5.41 -7.72 -1.65
C ALA A 46 -3.96 -7.43 -2.07
N SER A 47 -3.01 -7.71 -1.16
CA SER A 47 -1.58 -7.51 -1.39
C SER A 47 -1.02 -8.46 -2.45
N THR A 48 -1.44 -9.72 -2.45
CA THR A 48 -0.91 -10.75 -3.36
C THR A 48 -1.10 -10.38 -4.83
N PRO A 49 -2.31 -10.09 -5.34
CA PRO A 49 -2.48 -9.71 -6.75
C PRO A 49 -1.80 -8.38 -7.09
N GLN A 50 -1.68 -7.44 -6.14
CA GLN A 50 -0.95 -6.21 -6.35
C GLN A 50 0.55 -6.46 -6.53
N MET A 51 1.18 -7.20 -5.61
CA MET A 51 2.61 -7.51 -5.65
C MET A 51 2.96 -8.35 -6.89
N GLN A 52 2.09 -9.30 -7.26
CA GLN A 52 2.25 -10.05 -8.50
C GLN A 52 2.20 -9.12 -9.71
N GLY A 53 1.22 -8.21 -9.78
CA GLY A 53 1.08 -7.26 -10.87
C GLY A 53 2.27 -6.31 -11.02
N LEU A 54 2.86 -5.86 -9.91
CA LEU A 54 4.09 -5.06 -9.91
C LEU A 54 5.28 -5.86 -10.47
N ARG A 55 5.46 -7.10 -10.03
CA ARG A 55 6.55 -7.98 -10.51
C ARG A 55 6.42 -8.33 -11.99
N GLU A 56 5.21 -8.48 -12.49
CA GLU A 56 4.91 -8.79 -13.90
C GLU A 56 4.85 -7.54 -14.80
N GLY A 57 5.05 -6.35 -14.23
CA GLY A 57 4.96 -5.09 -14.97
C GLY A 57 3.55 -4.72 -15.42
N ARG A 58 2.50 -5.28 -14.79
CA ARG A 58 1.11 -4.87 -15.03
C ARG A 58 0.79 -3.53 -14.35
N PHE A 59 1.47 -3.23 -13.26
CA PHE A 59 1.43 -1.96 -12.54
C PHE A 59 2.83 -1.36 -12.46
N ASP A 60 2.90 -0.03 -12.53
CA ASP A 60 4.14 0.73 -12.42
C ASP A 60 4.39 1.17 -10.97
N VAL A 61 3.29 1.46 -10.23
CA VAL A 61 3.33 1.91 -8.84
C VAL A 61 2.28 1.17 -8.02
N GLY A 62 2.61 0.81 -6.79
CA GLY A 62 1.68 0.24 -5.82
C GLY A 62 1.68 1.03 -4.50
N LEU A 63 0.49 1.37 -4.00
CA LEU A 63 0.34 1.85 -2.62
C LEU A 63 0.32 0.64 -1.70
N GLN A 64 1.45 0.41 -1.00
CA GLN A 64 1.70 -0.80 -0.25
C GLN A 64 2.54 -0.51 1.00
N LEU A 65 2.53 -1.44 1.94
CA LEU A 65 3.44 -1.41 3.09
C LEU A 65 4.86 -1.84 2.67
N PRO A 66 5.89 -1.23 3.24
CA PRO A 66 7.28 -1.46 2.82
C PRO A 66 7.78 -2.89 3.07
N ASP A 67 7.20 -3.62 4.04
CA ASP A 67 7.57 -5.01 4.33
C ASP A 67 7.36 -5.95 3.15
N HIS A 68 6.34 -5.71 2.30
CA HIS A 68 6.13 -6.48 1.08
C HIS A 68 7.26 -6.28 0.07
N VAL A 69 7.81 -5.06 -0.03
CA VAL A 69 8.95 -4.76 -0.89
C VAL A 69 10.21 -5.45 -0.36
N VAL A 70 10.43 -5.40 0.96
CA VAL A 70 11.56 -6.12 1.61
C VAL A 70 11.47 -7.63 1.36
N ARG A 71 10.31 -8.23 1.56
CA ARG A 71 10.10 -9.67 1.28
C ARG A 71 10.30 -10.00 -0.20
N ALA A 72 9.80 -9.17 -1.11
CA ALA A 72 10.01 -9.35 -2.54
C ALA A 72 11.50 -9.32 -2.90
N GLY A 73 12.27 -8.41 -2.29
CA GLY A 73 13.73 -8.33 -2.45
C GLY A 73 14.46 -9.58 -1.98
N LEU A 74 14.03 -10.22 -0.86
CA LEU A 74 14.58 -11.50 -0.40
C LEU A 74 14.34 -12.64 -1.40
N HIS A 75 13.39 -12.49 -2.32
CA HIS A 75 13.09 -13.42 -3.41
C HIS A 75 13.57 -12.94 -4.78
N GLY A 76 14.53 -12.02 -4.82
CA GLY A 76 15.17 -11.55 -6.05
C GLY A 76 14.35 -10.55 -6.88
N SER A 77 13.36 -9.88 -6.29
CA SER A 77 12.62 -8.82 -6.97
C SER A 77 13.38 -7.50 -6.92
N GLU A 78 13.33 -6.74 -8.03
CA GLU A 78 13.95 -5.40 -8.14
C GLU A 78 13.01 -4.25 -7.72
N LEU A 79 11.90 -4.56 -7.05
CA LEU A 79 10.97 -3.55 -6.55
C LEU A 79 11.65 -2.67 -5.49
N CYS A 80 11.38 -1.38 -5.52
CA CYS A 80 11.91 -0.41 -4.56
C CYS A 80 10.81 0.47 -3.97
N VAL A 81 11.07 1.04 -2.80
CA VAL A 81 10.22 2.07 -2.18
C VAL A 81 10.63 3.43 -2.74
N LEU A 82 9.71 4.11 -3.42
CA LEU A 82 9.97 5.43 -4.02
C LEU A 82 9.71 6.56 -3.04
N ALA A 83 8.66 6.45 -2.25
CA ALA A 83 8.25 7.47 -1.29
C ALA A 83 7.45 6.84 -0.15
N ALA A 84 7.46 7.47 1.00
CA ALA A 84 6.62 7.12 2.14
C ALA A 84 5.53 8.18 2.34
N GLN A 85 4.30 7.74 2.52
CA GLN A 85 3.16 8.61 2.77
C GLN A 85 3.06 9.00 4.25
N SER A 86 3.58 8.15 5.15
CA SER A 86 3.69 8.42 6.59
C SER A 86 4.99 7.83 7.13
N HIS A 87 5.50 8.42 8.22
CA HIS A 87 6.75 7.96 8.85
C HIS A 87 6.57 6.70 9.70
N ALA A 88 5.40 6.53 10.32
CA ALA A 88 5.06 5.35 11.11
C ALA A 88 3.53 5.21 11.16
N PRO A 89 2.96 4.06 10.84
CA PRO A 89 1.57 3.79 11.15
C PRO A 89 1.42 3.71 12.67
N ASP A 90 0.41 4.38 13.21
CA ASP A 90 0.00 4.19 14.60
C ASP A 90 -0.68 2.82 14.70
N VAL A 91 0.05 1.84 15.23
CA VAL A 91 -0.44 0.49 15.48
C VAL A 91 -0.55 0.28 16.97
N ALA A 92 -1.73 -0.14 17.43
CA ALA A 92 -1.98 -0.46 18.83
C ALA A 92 -2.49 -1.89 18.98
N LEU A 93 -2.01 -2.56 20.00
CA LEU A 93 -2.60 -3.81 20.47
C LEU A 93 -3.73 -3.46 21.44
N VAL A 94 -4.96 -3.80 21.06
CA VAL A 94 -6.16 -3.57 21.87
C VAL A 94 -6.57 -4.86 22.53
N ALA A 95 -6.79 -4.84 23.83
CA ALA A 95 -7.20 -5.98 24.63
C ALA A 95 -8.43 -5.66 25.49
N ALA A 96 -9.05 -6.69 26.07
CA ALA A 96 -10.10 -6.52 27.05
C ALA A 96 -9.59 -5.77 28.29
N PRO A 97 -10.44 -5.02 29.03
CA PRO A 97 -10.01 -4.15 30.14
C PRO A 97 -9.31 -4.86 31.30
N ASP A 98 -9.50 -6.16 31.45
CA ASP A 98 -8.87 -7.00 32.45
C ASP A 98 -7.44 -7.43 32.09
N ILE A 99 -7.03 -7.24 30.81
CA ILE A 99 -5.67 -7.49 30.32
C ILE A 99 -4.90 -6.16 30.31
N GLN A 100 -4.04 -5.96 31.28
CA GLN A 100 -3.30 -4.72 31.48
C GLN A 100 -1.79 -4.83 31.23
N ALA A 101 -1.31 -6.04 30.93
CA ALA A 101 0.10 -6.28 30.64
C ALA A 101 0.27 -7.34 29.54
N LEU A 102 1.36 -7.28 28.78
CA LEU A 102 1.62 -8.20 27.67
C LEU A 102 1.75 -9.66 28.13
N GLU A 103 2.27 -9.88 29.32
CA GLU A 103 2.48 -11.21 29.93
C GLU A 103 1.12 -11.94 30.14
N GLN A 104 0.05 -11.17 30.36
CA GLN A 104 -1.30 -11.70 30.55
C GLN A 104 -1.90 -12.24 29.25
N LEU A 105 -1.34 -11.89 28.09
CA LEU A 105 -1.76 -12.41 26.78
C LEU A 105 -1.33 -13.86 26.55
N LYS A 106 -0.45 -14.42 27.38
CA LYS A 106 0.02 -15.78 27.21
C LYS A 106 -1.15 -16.77 27.25
N GLY A 107 -1.32 -17.56 26.18
CA GLY A 107 -2.41 -18.52 26.02
C GLY A 107 -3.71 -17.95 25.49
N HIS A 108 -3.81 -16.62 25.27
CA HIS A 108 -4.95 -16.00 24.64
C HIS A 108 -4.84 -16.01 23.10
N ARG A 109 -6.01 -15.90 22.45
CA ARG A 109 -6.09 -15.75 20.98
C ARG A 109 -6.00 -14.28 20.62
N ILE A 110 -5.17 -13.96 19.61
CA ILE A 110 -5.04 -12.62 19.06
C ILE A 110 -5.81 -12.58 17.73
N ALA A 111 -6.69 -11.60 17.58
CA ALA A 111 -7.36 -11.34 16.32
C ALA A 111 -6.48 -10.44 15.46
N VAL A 112 -6.32 -10.81 14.21
CA VAL A 112 -5.59 -10.04 13.19
C VAL A 112 -6.42 -10.00 11.91
N ASP A 113 -6.27 -8.97 11.10
CA ASP A 113 -7.00 -8.82 9.84
C ASP A 113 -6.54 -9.83 8.77
N GLY A 114 -5.28 -10.25 8.84
CA GLY A 114 -4.71 -11.20 7.89
C GLY A 114 -3.49 -11.92 8.44
N ALA A 115 -3.69 -13.14 8.98
CA ALA A 115 -2.61 -13.95 9.57
C ALA A 115 -1.44 -14.26 8.60
N ARG A 116 -1.62 -14.07 7.30
CA ARG A 116 -0.62 -14.30 6.24
C ARG A 116 -0.39 -13.06 5.38
N SER A 117 -0.94 -11.91 5.74
CA SER A 117 -0.59 -10.62 5.14
C SER A 117 0.74 -10.12 5.70
N GLY A 118 1.16 -8.95 5.37
CA GLY A 118 2.46 -8.42 5.76
C GLY A 118 2.59 -7.93 7.22
N TYR A 119 1.63 -8.20 8.06
CA TYR A 119 1.66 -7.78 9.47
C TYR A 119 2.09 -8.90 10.40
#